data_d220d8b25ff59fc44f5721fa13506e9d
#
_entry.id   d220d8b25ff59fc44f5721fa13506e9d
#
_cell.length_a   1.000
_cell.length_b   1.000
_cell.length_c   1.000
_cell.angle_alpha   90.00
_cell.angle_beta   90.00
_cell.angle_gamma   90.00
#
_symmetry.space_group_name_H-M   'P 1'
#
loop_
_entity.id
_entity.type
_entity.pdbx_description
1 polymer ?
#
loop_
_entity_poly.entity_id
_entity_poly.type
_entity_poly.pdbx_seq_one_letter_code
_entity_poly.pdbx_strand_id
1 'polypeptide(L)'
;MTTAKQTAANRRNAQRSTGPKTTAGKAASSRNALLLPGESRRAFRRLFRSFLAEYHPSGPLQEFLVEQLAIAYWKLSRLTRIEAHVYRQPPTTNTNLLRQLREALLARHDDDNDDHNGDPEPDPEPESPQPALTPDEAIARTYIRDSAGPNTLAHLSYYEMRLERTFFRAWRELHRLQAKSPPAS
;
A
#
# COMPACT_ATOMS: atom_id res chain seq x y z
N MET A 1 20.52 -4.23 -22.79
CA MET A 1 19.92 -4.57 -24.10
C MET A 1 18.97 -5.74 -23.92
N THR A 2 17.72 -5.64 -24.37
CA THR A 2 16.73 -6.74 -24.33
C THR A 2 17.06 -7.79 -25.38
N THR A 3 17.07 -9.06 -25.01
CA THR A 3 17.35 -10.16 -25.92
C THR A 3 16.18 -10.39 -26.88
N ALA A 4 16.45 -10.97 -28.08
CA ALA A 4 15.42 -11.30 -29.07
C ALA A 4 14.32 -12.23 -28.48
N LYS A 5 14.68 -13.14 -27.57
CA LYS A 5 13.73 -13.99 -26.82
C LYS A 5 12.79 -13.17 -25.91
N GLN A 6 13.33 -12.17 -25.20
CA GLN A 6 12.51 -11.28 -24.36
C GLN A 6 11.55 -10.44 -25.20
N THR A 7 12.02 -9.91 -26.34
CA THR A 7 11.19 -9.15 -27.27
C THR A 7 10.05 -10.00 -27.83
N ALA A 8 10.33 -11.24 -28.22
CA ALA A 8 9.30 -12.17 -28.72
C ALA A 8 8.30 -12.57 -27.64
N ALA A 9 8.75 -12.78 -26.38
CA ALA A 9 7.88 -13.07 -25.25
C ALA A 9 6.99 -11.85 -24.91
N ASN A 10 7.54 -10.67 -24.87
CA ASN A 10 6.80 -9.42 -24.64
C ASN A 10 5.73 -9.18 -25.69
N ARG A 11 6.05 -9.46 -26.98
CA ARG A 11 5.11 -9.33 -28.09
C ARG A 11 3.94 -10.31 -27.97
N ARG A 12 4.18 -11.57 -27.57
CA ARG A 12 3.14 -12.57 -27.28
C ARG A 12 2.26 -12.15 -26.10
N ASN A 13 2.87 -11.65 -25.03
CA ASN A 13 2.15 -11.20 -23.86
C ASN A 13 1.29 -9.95 -24.16
N ALA A 14 1.79 -9.03 -24.97
CA ALA A 14 1.04 -7.88 -25.43
C ALA A 14 -0.19 -8.27 -26.28
N GLN A 15 -0.09 -9.32 -27.11
CA GLN A 15 -1.23 -9.84 -27.88
C GLN A 15 -2.29 -10.51 -27.01
N ARG A 16 -1.91 -11.10 -25.87
CA ARG A 16 -2.82 -11.73 -24.90
C ARG A 16 -3.37 -10.72 -23.88
N SER A 17 -2.88 -9.48 -23.89
CA SER A 17 -3.34 -8.44 -22.98
C SER A 17 -4.81 -8.10 -23.25
N THR A 18 -5.63 -8.26 -22.23
CA THR A 18 -7.06 -7.89 -22.22
C THR A 18 -7.31 -6.44 -21.86
N GLY A 19 -6.26 -5.62 -21.84
CA GLY A 19 -6.37 -4.19 -21.52
C GLY A 19 -7.30 -3.43 -22.47
N PRO A 20 -7.83 -2.27 -22.06
CA PRO A 20 -8.78 -1.50 -22.85
C PRO A 20 -8.18 -1.07 -24.19
N LYS A 21 -8.87 -1.39 -25.28
CA LYS A 21 -8.40 -1.10 -26.65
C LYS A 21 -8.88 0.26 -27.17
N THR A 22 -9.99 0.78 -26.64
CA THR A 22 -10.55 2.08 -27.03
C THR A 22 -9.95 3.23 -26.22
N THR A 23 -9.92 4.45 -26.79
CA THR A 23 -9.47 5.66 -26.07
C THR A 23 -10.31 5.93 -24.83
N ALA A 24 -11.63 5.77 -24.91
CA ALA A 24 -12.53 5.90 -23.77
C ALA A 24 -12.25 4.82 -22.70
N GLY A 25 -11.99 3.58 -23.12
CA GLY A 25 -11.63 2.49 -22.22
C GLY A 25 -10.28 2.71 -21.53
N LYS A 26 -9.28 3.21 -22.26
CA LYS A 26 -7.97 3.60 -21.71
C LYS A 26 -8.10 4.72 -20.68
N ALA A 27 -8.88 5.76 -20.97
CA ALA A 27 -9.18 6.85 -20.06
C ALA A 27 -9.93 6.37 -18.81
N ALA A 28 -10.91 5.47 -18.97
CA ALA A 28 -11.63 4.87 -17.86
C ALA A 28 -10.72 3.99 -16.98
N SER A 29 -9.85 3.19 -17.59
CA SER A 29 -8.87 2.34 -16.89
C SER A 29 -7.83 3.17 -16.14
N SER A 30 -7.33 4.24 -16.75
CA SER A 30 -6.41 5.18 -16.09
C SER A 30 -7.06 5.85 -14.88
N ARG A 31 -8.33 6.25 -14.99
CA ARG A 31 -9.11 6.81 -13.86
C ARG A 31 -9.41 5.76 -12.78
N ASN A 32 -9.60 4.51 -13.18
CA ASN A 32 -9.81 3.41 -12.22
C ASN A 32 -8.54 3.08 -11.45
N ALA A 33 -7.36 3.22 -12.05
CA ALA A 33 -6.07 3.07 -11.38
C ALA A 33 -5.81 4.17 -10.32
N LEU A 34 -6.50 5.32 -10.41
CA LEU A 34 -6.41 6.38 -9.41
C LEU A 34 -7.10 6.01 -8.10
N LEU A 35 -8.25 5.32 -8.19
CA LEU A 35 -9.07 4.94 -7.04
C LEU A 35 -9.00 3.43 -6.83
N LEU A 36 -8.68 3.02 -5.60
CA LEU A 36 -8.72 1.61 -5.19
C LEU A 36 -10.17 1.17 -4.92
N PRO A 37 -10.45 -0.17 -4.96
CA PRO A 37 -11.72 -0.71 -4.48
C PRO A 37 -12.04 -0.19 -3.07
N GLY A 38 -13.26 0.28 -2.87
CA GLY A 38 -13.70 0.88 -1.61
C GLY A 38 -13.44 2.38 -1.47
N GLU A 39 -12.68 3.01 -2.37
CA GLU A 39 -12.51 4.46 -2.36
C GLU A 39 -13.65 5.20 -3.06
N SER A 40 -14.10 6.29 -2.44
CA SER A 40 -15.23 7.07 -2.92
C SER A 40 -14.84 8.02 -4.05
N ARG A 41 -15.36 7.80 -5.26
CA ARG A 41 -15.25 8.75 -6.38
C ARG A 41 -15.83 10.12 -6.04
N ARG A 42 -16.90 10.15 -5.21
CA ARG A 42 -17.52 11.40 -4.78
C ARG A 42 -16.59 12.21 -3.88
N ALA A 43 -15.87 11.53 -2.99
CA ALA A 43 -14.90 12.18 -2.10
C ALA A 43 -13.71 12.74 -2.90
N PHE A 44 -13.16 11.97 -3.85
CA PHE A 44 -12.10 12.47 -4.73
C PHE A 44 -12.55 13.68 -5.57
N ARG A 45 -13.75 13.64 -6.16
CA ARG A 45 -14.28 14.78 -6.92
C ARG A 45 -14.46 16.02 -6.06
N ARG A 46 -14.85 15.85 -4.80
CA ARG A 46 -14.98 16.97 -3.85
C ARG A 46 -13.61 17.59 -3.57
N LEU A 47 -12.62 16.76 -3.29
CA LEU A 47 -11.23 17.20 -3.11
C LEU A 47 -10.73 17.95 -4.36
N PHE A 48 -10.90 17.39 -5.54
CA PHE A 48 -10.45 18.03 -6.78
C PHE A 48 -11.13 19.39 -7.00
N ARG A 49 -12.44 19.50 -6.72
CA ARG A 49 -13.15 20.80 -6.79
C ARG A 49 -12.63 21.81 -5.77
N SER A 50 -12.24 21.39 -4.56
CA SER A 50 -11.64 22.31 -3.60
C SER A 50 -10.28 22.84 -4.08
N PHE A 51 -9.47 22.01 -4.72
CA PHE A 51 -8.22 22.45 -5.34
C PHE A 51 -8.46 23.43 -6.51
N LEU A 52 -9.44 23.18 -7.37
CA LEU A 52 -9.82 24.12 -8.43
C LEU A 52 -10.28 25.46 -7.86
N ALA A 53 -11.06 25.44 -6.79
CA ALA A 53 -11.55 26.64 -6.11
C ALA A 53 -10.46 27.40 -5.35
N GLU A 54 -9.39 26.73 -4.92
CA GLU A 54 -8.27 27.36 -4.21
C GLU A 54 -7.26 27.97 -5.18
N TYR A 55 -6.91 27.22 -6.22
CA TYR A 55 -5.83 27.63 -7.15
C TYR A 55 -6.30 28.43 -8.35
N HIS A 56 -7.61 28.51 -8.65
CA HIS A 56 -8.18 29.29 -9.75
C HIS A 56 -7.40 29.17 -11.08
N PRO A 57 -7.22 27.94 -11.64
CA PRO A 57 -6.41 27.76 -12.82
C PRO A 57 -6.99 28.52 -14.03
N SER A 58 -6.17 29.28 -14.74
CA SER A 58 -6.56 30.13 -15.88
C SER A 58 -6.34 29.48 -17.25
N GLY A 59 -6.11 28.19 -17.30
CA GLY A 59 -5.95 27.49 -18.59
C GLY A 59 -5.63 26.01 -18.45
N PRO A 60 -5.65 25.25 -19.56
CA PRO A 60 -5.54 23.79 -19.52
C PRO A 60 -4.29 23.25 -18.85
N LEU A 61 -3.16 23.97 -18.97
CA LEU A 61 -1.90 23.57 -18.32
C LEU A 61 -1.98 23.75 -16.81
N GLN A 62 -2.56 24.85 -16.34
CA GLN A 62 -2.76 25.08 -14.90
C GLN A 62 -3.79 24.09 -14.33
N GLU A 63 -4.87 23.80 -15.06
CA GLU A 63 -5.84 22.77 -14.66
C GLU A 63 -5.18 21.39 -14.55
N PHE A 64 -4.33 21.02 -15.50
CA PHE A 64 -3.55 19.78 -15.43
C PHE A 64 -2.66 19.73 -14.18
N LEU A 65 -1.97 20.83 -13.85
CA LEU A 65 -1.13 20.88 -12.64
C LEU A 65 -1.97 20.76 -11.36
N VAL A 66 -3.13 21.40 -11.29
CA VAL A 66 -4.08 21.28 -10.19
C VAL A 66 -4.60 19.85 -10.07
N GLU A 67 -4.88 19.16 -11.19
CA GLU A 67 -5.23 17.75 -11.18
C GLU A 67 -4.09 16.88 -10.61
N GLN A 68 -2.85 17.13 -10.99
CA GLN A 68 -1.68 16.42 -10.46
C GLN A 68 -1.52 16.65 -8.95
N LEU A 69 -1.77 17.86 -8.45
CA LEU A 69 -1.77 18.17 -7.03
C LEU A 69 -2.84 17.36 -6.28
N ALA A 70 -4.07 17.38 -6.76
CA ALA A 70 -5.18 16.64 -6.15
C ALA A 70 -4.93 15.12 -6.14
N ILE A 71 -4.37 14.58 -7.23
CA ILE A 71 -4.00 13.17 -7.34
C ILE A 71 -2.90 12.80 -6.34
N ALA A 72 -1.84 13.60 -6.26
CA ALA A 72 -0.74 13.37 -5.34
C ALA A 72 -1.22 13.44 -3.87
N TYR A 73 -2.01 14.46 -3.53
CA TYR A 73 -2.60 14.61 -2.21
C TYR A 73 -3.50 13.42 -1.83
N TRP A 74 -4.36 12.97 -2.75
CA TRP A 74 -5.22 11.81 -2.54
C TRP A 74 -4.42 10.53 -2.24
N LYS A 75 -3.34 10.32 -3.00
CA LYS A 75 -2.45 9.17 -2.81
C LYS A 75 -1.67 9.26 -1.50
N LEU A 76 -1.18 10.45 -1.11
CA LEU A 76 -0.53 10.67 0.20
C LEU A 76 -1.48 10.37 1.35
N SER A 77 -2.71 10.89 1.31
CA SER A 77 -3.75 10.59 2.31
C SER A 77 -4.10 9.10 2.40
N ARG A 78 -3.95 8.35 1.29
CA ARG A 78 -4.09 6.90 1.28
C ARG A 78 -2.94 6.22 2.01
N LEU A 79 -1.68 6.65 1.76
CA LEU A 79 -0.50 6.06 2.41
C LEU A 79 -0.59 6.20 3.92
N THR A 80 -0.96 7.36 4.44
CA THR A 80 -1.18 7.59 5.88
C THR A 80 -2.23 6.63 6.46
N ARG A 81 -3.31 6.36 5.72
CA ARG A 81 -4.33 5.38 6.16
C ARG A 81 -3.82 3.93 6.14
N ILE A 82 -3.02 3.58 5.13
CA ILE A 82 -2.41 2.24 5.04
C ILE A 82 -1.42 2.05 6.17
N GLU A 83 -0.56 3.02 6.42
CA GLU A 83 0.39 3.02 7.53
C GLU A 83 -0.32 2.83 8.87
N ALA A 84 -1.34 3.64 9.15
CA ALA A 84 -2.16 3.50 10.35
C ALA A 84 -2.83 2.12 10.45
N HIS A 85 -3.16 1.49 9.32
CA HIS A 85 -3.71 0.13 9.31
C HIS A 85 -2.64 -0.92 9.63
N VAL A 86 -1.43 -0.77 9.10
CA VAL A 86 -0.28 -1.66 9.41
C VAL A 86 0.00 -1.67 10.91
N TYR A 87 -0.01 -0.50 11.55
CA TYR A 87 0.20 -0.40 13.01
C TYR A 87 -0.96 -0.95 13.85
N ARG A 88 -2.19 -0.92 13.34
CA ARG A 88 -3.37 -1.47 14.04
C ARG A 88 -3.52 -2.97 13.90
N GLN A 89 -2.80 -3.61 13.00
CA GLN A 89 -2.87 -5.06 12.83
C GLN A 89 -2.32 -5.72 14.10
N PRO A 90 -3.10 -6.57 14.80
CA PRO A 90 -2.55 -7.34 15.88
C PRO A 90 -1.36 -8.14 15.36
N PRO A 91 -0.34 -8.39 16.16
CA PRO A 91 0.71 -9.29 15.79
C PRO A 91 0.04 -10.64 15.48
N THR A 92 -0.22 -10.89 14.19
CA THR A 92 -0.54 -12.23 13.73
C THR A 92 0.74 -13.01 13.95
N THR A 93 0.88 -13.47 15.19
CA THR A 93 1.90 -14.43 15.50
C THR A 93 1.62 -15.59 14.59
N ASN A 94 2.60 -16.01 13.81
CA ASN A 94 2.60 -17.26 13.07
C ASN A 94 2.56 -18.46 14.06
N THR A 95 2.09 -18.22 15.28
CA THR A 95 1.87 -19.21 16.34
C THR A 95 0.97 -20.31 15.84
N ASN A 96 -0.04 -20.01 15.01
CA ASN A 96 -0.85 -21.06 14.41
C ASN A 96 -0.06 -21.89 13.41
N LEU A 97 0.80 -21.30 12.59
CA LEU A 97 1.64 -22.06 11.66
C LEU A 97 2.74 -22.82 12.41
N LEU A 98 3.38 -22.19 13.39
CA LEU A 98 4.39 -22.85 14.22
C LEU A 98 3.77 -23.95 15.09
N ARG A 99 2.56 -23.73 15.62
CA ARG A 99 1.81 -24.76 16.33
C ARG A 99 1.43 -25.91 15.41
N GLN A 100 0.89 -25.63 14.21
CA GLN A 100 0.57 -26.66 13.23
C GLN A 100 1.81 -27.43 12.75
N LEU A 101 2.94 -26.75 12.55
CA LEU A 101 4.21 -27.38 12.24
C LEU A 101 4.72 -28.25 13.39
N ARG A 102 4.60 -27.78 14.63
CA ARG A 102 4.97 -28.54 15.83
C ARG A 102 4.05 -29.77 15.97
N GLU A 103 2.74 -29.59 15.85
CA GLU A 103 1.76 -30.67 15.91
C GLU A 103 2.01 -31.72 14.78
N ALA A 104 2.32 -31.24 13.55
CA ALA A 104 2.64 -32.13 12.43
C ALA A 104 3.99 -32.86 12.61
N LEU A 105 4.97 -32.24 13.29
CA LEU A 105 6.24 -32.88 13.61
C LEU A 105 6.09 -33.90 14.73
N LEU A 106 5.29 -33.62 15.76
CA LEU A 106 4.99 -34.53 16.85
C LEU A 106 4.18 -35.75 16.35
N ALA A 107 3.15 -35.51 15.51
CA ALA A 107 2.36 -36.59 14.91
C ALA A 107 3.17 -37.53 14.00
N ARG A 108 4.32 -37.08 13.50
CA ARG A 108 5.24 -37.95 12.72
C ARG A 108 6.16 -38.81 13.59
N HIS A 109 6.26 -38.49 14.90
CA HIS A 109 7.17 -39.21 15.80
C HIS A 109 6.49 -40.34 16.56
N ASP A 110 5.15 -40.39 16.51
CA ASP A 110 4.36 -41.40 17.21
C ASP A 110 4.24 -42.74 16.49
N ASP A 111 4.74 -42.84 15.23
CA ASP A 111 4.68 -44.09 14.44
C ASP A 111 5.83 -45.11 14.73
N ASP A 112 6.85 -44.73 15.52
CA ASP A 112 8.04 -45.56 15.70
C ASP A 112 8.37 -45.97 17.16
N ASN A 113 7.50 -45.76 18.16
CA ASN A 113 7.81 -46.16 19.50
C ASN A 113 6.58 -46.67 20.31
N ASP A 114 6.25 -47.91 20.10
CA ASP A 114 5.48 -48.73 21.04
C ASP A 114 6.46 -49.15 22.18
N ASP A 115 6.40 -48.51 23.32
CA ASP A 115 6.85 -48.85 24.66
C ASP A 115 7.42 -47.64 25.42
N HIS A 116 6.58 -46.77 25.94
CA HIS A 116 6.96 -45.99 27.13
C HIS A 116 5.76 -45.75 28.03
N ASN A 117 5.79 -46.47 29.12
CA ASN A 117 5.02 -46.25 30.34
C ASN A 117 5.53 -44.93 30.96
N GLY A 118 5.04 -43.80 30.48
CA GLY A 118 5.40 -42.47 30.93
C GLY A 118 4.24 -41.88 31.73
N ASP A 119 4.55 -41.41 32.94
CA ASP A 119 3.62 -40.62 33.76
C ASP A 119 3.03 -39.48 32.93
N PRO A 120 1.75 -39.12 33.13
CA PRO A 120 1.12 -38.03 32.41
C PRO A 120 1.88 -36.75 32.70
N GLU A 121 2.44 -36.14 31.63
CA GLU A 121 3.02 -34.80 31.72
C GLU A 121 1.98 -33.83 32.28
N PRO A 122 2.35 -32.97 33.24
CA PRO A 122 1.43 -31.98 33.80
C PRO A 122 0.89 -31.11 32.67
N ASP A 123 -0.43 -30.92 32.65
CA ASP A 123 -1.09 -29.98 31.71
C ASP A 123 -0.32 -28.66 31.68
N PRO A 124 -0.07 -28.11 30.51
CA PRO A 124 0.62 -26.81 30.37
C PRO A 124 -0.18 -25.79 31.19
N GLU A 125 0.47 -25.21 32.20
CA GLU A 125 -0.13 -24.14 33.00
C GLU A 125 -0.70 -23.09 32.04
N PRO A 126 -1.91 -22.57 32.29
CA PRO A 126 -2.50 -21.52 31.44
C PRO A 126 -1.53 -20.35 31.43
N GLU A 127 -1.02 -20.02 30.22
CA GLU A 127 -0.13 -18.86 30.00
C GLU A 127 -0.74 -17.64 30.70
N SER A 128 -0.05 -17.14 31.72
CA SER A 128 -0.46 -15.93 32.42
C SER A 128 -0.75 -14.85 31.39
N PRO A 129 -1.85 -14.10 31.52
CA PRO A 129 -2.17 -13.06 30.52
C PRO A 129 -0.97 -12.11 30.39
N GLN A 130 -0.35 -12.10 29.22
CA GLN A 130 0.80 -11.25 28.98
C GLN A 130 0.34 -9.79 29.23
N PRO A 131 1.13 -8.99 29.96
CA PRO A 131 0.77 -7.61 30.23
C PRO A 131 0.48 -6.89 28.92
N ALA A 132 -0.61 -6.10 28.91
CA ALA A 132 -0.98 -5.32 27.73
C ALA A 132 0.19 -4.44 27.33
N LEU A 133 0.61 -4.53 26.07
CA LEU A 133 1.71 -3.74 25.53
C LEU A 133 1.40 -2.26 25.63
N THR A 134 2.39 -1.48 26.01
CA THR A 134 2.30 -0.03 25.86
C THR A 134 2.18 0.33 24.37
N PRO A 135 1.58 1.50 24.03
CA PRO A 135 1.50 1.95 22.63
C PRO A 135 2.85 1.97 21.91
N ASP A 136 3.90 2.39 22.59
CA ASP A 136 5.26 2.46 22.03
C ASP A 136 5.85 1.07 21.75
N GLU A 137 5.63 0.12 22.64
CA GLU A 137 6.03 -1.27 22.43
C GLU A 137 5.27 -1.92 21.26
N ALA A 138 3.98 -1.61 21.11
CA ALA A 138 3.18 -2.08 19.99
C ALA A 138 3.70 -1.53 18.65
N ILE A 139 4.06 -0.25 18.60
CA ILE A 139 4.68 0.41 17.43
C ILE A 139 6.02 -0.25 17.12
N ALA A 140 6.90 -0.37 18.11
CA ALA A 140 8.22 -0.97 17.94
C ALA A 140 8.15 -2.42 17.44
N ARG A 141 7.28 -3.25 18.02
CA ARG A 141 7.06 -4.63 17.57
C ARG A 141 6.54 -4.70 16.14
N THR A 142 5.62 -3.79 15.76
CA THR A 142 5.09 -3.74 14.39
C THR A 142 6.20 -3.40 13.40
N TYR A 143 7.04 -2.42 13.73
CA TYR A 143 8.19 -2.04 12.89
C TYR A 143 9.18 -3.19 12.73
N ILE A 144 9.58 -3.85 13.83
CA ILE A 144 10.50 -5.00 13.80
C ILE A 144 9.92 -6.12 12.95
N ARG A 145 8.65 -6.43 13.12
CA ARG A 145 7.95 -7.47 12.34
C ARG A 145 7.92 -7.14 10.85
N ASP A 146 7.60 -5.92 10.48
CA ASP A 146 7.54 -5.49 9.09
C ASP A 146 8.93 -5.51 8.46
N SER A 147 9.96 -5.06 9.17
CA SER A 147 11.35 -5.08 8.68
C SER A 147 11.93 -6.48 8.50
N ALA A 148 11.48 -7.45 9.30
CA ALA A 148 11.86 -8.85 9.18
C ALA A 148 11.05 -9.63 8.11
N GLY A 149 10.03 -9.00 7.53
CA GLY A 149 9.10 -9.60 6.58
C GLY A 149 8.96 -8.79 5.29
N PRO A 150 7.73 -8.32 4.96
CA PRO A 150 7.43 -7.67 3.68
C PRO A 150 8.05 -6.28 3.52
N ASN A 151 8.59 -5.68 4.59
CA ASN A 151 9.18 -4.34 4.60
C ASN A 151 8.23 -3.26 4.04
N THR A 152 6.96 -3.37 4.39
CA THR A 152 5.86 -2.54 3.87
C THR A 152 6.05 -1.07 4.20
N LEU A 153 6.48 -0.77 5.45
CA LEU A 153 6.68 0.60 5.93
C LEU A 153 7.78 1.32 5.13
N ALA A 154 8.88 0.63 4.82
CA ALA A 154 9.93 1.21 3.98
C ALA A 154 9.45 1.46 2.55
N HIS A 155 8.65 0.55 1.97
CA HIS A 155 8.03 0.78 0.68
C HIS A 155 7.05 1.95 0.71
N LEU A 156 6.23 2.10 1.75
CA LEU A 156 5.33 3.24 1.92
C LEU A 156 6.10 4.55 1.97
N SER A 157 7.17 4.63 2.78
CA SER A 157 8.03 5.83 2.88
C SER A 157 8.68 6.20 1.54
N TYR A 158 9.09 5.19 0.75
CA TYR A 158 9.61 5.44 -0.59
C TYR A 158 8.55 6.03 -1.54
N TYR A 159 7.31 5.49 -1.50
CA TYR A 159 6.21 6.03 -2.30
C TYR A 159 5.80 7.42 -1.84
N GLU A 160 5.78 7.68 -0.54
CA GLU A 160 5.50 8.99 0.05
C GLU A 160 6.46 10.04 -0.49
N MET A 161 7.77 9.81 -0.38
CA MET A 161 8.81 10.70 -0.90
C MET A 161 8.63 11.00 -2.40
N ARG A 162 8.25 10.00 -3.20
CA ARG A 162 7.99 10.21 -4.64
C ARG A 162 6.76 11.07 -4.90
N LEU A 163 5.69 10.85 -4.15
CA LEU A 163 4.45 11.61 -4.27
C LEU A 163 4.63 13.06 -3.80
N GLU A 164 5.35 13.28 -2.71
CA GLU A 164 5.72 14.61 -2.23
C GLU A 164 6.53 15.37 -3.29
N ARG A 165 7.54 14.75 -3.87
CA ARG A 165 8.31 15.36 -4.97
C ARG A 165 7.42 15.74 -6.15
N THR A 166 6.45 14.88 -6.49
CA THR A 166 5.50 15.16 -7.58
C THR A 166 4.59 16.33 -7.20
N PHE A 167 4.06 16.33 -5.97
CA PHE A 167 3.22 17.40 -5.43
C PHE A 167 3.96 18.74 -5.46
N PHE A 168 5.13 18.85 -4.84
CA PHE A 168 5.88 20.10 -4.77
C PHE A 168 6.42 20.57 -6.12
N ARG A 169 6.67 19.65 -7.07
CA ARG A 169 7.03 20.03 -8.45
C ARG A 169 5.83 20.66 -9.15
N ALA A 170 4.66 20.03 -9.09
CA ALA A 170 3.44 20.56 -9.70
C ALA A 170 3.04 21.89 -9.04
N TRP A 171 3.15 22.00 -7.72
CA TRP A 171 2.86 23.22 -6.98
C TRP A 171 3.76 24.39 -7.37
N ARG A 172 5.08 24.17 -7.43
CA ARG A 172 6.04 25.20 -7.85
C ARG A 172 5.81 25.65 -9.28
N GLU A 173 5.52 24.71 -10.19
CA GLU A 173 5.27 25.05 -11.59
C GLU A 173 3.95 25.82 -11.76
N LEU A 174 2.92 25.45 -11.01
CA LEU A 174 1.65 26.17 -11.00
C LEU A 174 1.85 27.63 -10.55
N HIS A 175 2.51 27.85 -9.42
CA HIS A 175 2.80 29.22 -8.95
C HIS A 175 3.68 30.00 -9.91
N ARG A 176 4.65 29.36 -10.57
CA ARG A 176 5.46 30.01 -11.59
C ARG A 176 4.64 30.48 -12.79
N LEU A 177 3.66 29.68 -13.21
CA LEU A 177 2.76 30.05 -14.32
C LEU A 177 1.79 31.16 -13.91
N GLN A 178 1.24 31.10 -12.70
CA GLN A 178 0.35 32.13 -12.17
C GLN A 178 1.05 33.47 -12.01
N ALA A 179 2.31 33.48 -11.55
CA ALA A 179 3.11 34.70 -11.46
C ALA A 179 3.42 35.35 -12.81
N LYS A 180 3.43 34.57 -13.91
CA LYS A 180 3.65 35.07 -15.27
C LYS A 180 2.37 35.55 -15.98
N SER A 181 1.21 35.12 -15.49
CA SER A 181 -0.09 35.53 -16.01
C SER A 181 -0.76 36.39 -14.95
N PRO A 182 -0.60 37.72 -14.96
CA PRO A 182 -1.31 38.59 -14.03
C PRO A 182 -2.81 38.34 -14.18
N PRO A 183 -3.60 38.48 -13.10
CA PRO A 183 -5.05 38.29 -13.16
C PRO A 183 -5.63 39.21 -14.23
N ALA A 184 -6.48 38.67 -15.11
CA ALA A 184 -7.28 39.48 -16.01
C ALA A 184 -8.14 40.42 -15.16
N SER A 185 -7.89 41.72 -15.31
CA SER A 185 -8.60 42.79 -14.64
C SER A 185 -10.06 42.82 -15.05
#